data_632e2478abadeb2d2a4cfa50c9b4dce4
#
_entry.id   632e2478abadeb2d2a4cfa50c9b4dce4
#
_cell.length_a   1.000
_cell.length_b   1.000
_cell.length_c   1.000
_cell.angle_alpha   90.00
_cell.angle_beta   90.00
_cell.angle_gamma   90.00
#
_symmetry.space_group_name_H-M   'P 1'
#
loop_
_entity.id
_entity.type
_entity.pdbx_description
1 polymer ?
#
loop_
_entity_poly.entity_id
_entity_poly.type
_entity_poly.pdbx_seq_one_letter_code
_entity_poly.pdbx_strand_id
1 'polypeptide(L)'
;MYTISIETSLMFDSIFADGTLREYIDNNLKDPWKGTNFEGYVSMSPKQKGELGERFVSKFMTSLGHEVLRAKSSTAGYDRLINKILTEIKFALATRDKKGGVIKDKFIINHVSVGKDWERLIFCGINPDEKDVRFVFITKEDFEAHLKSDKCYFNVQQGGKSVGNDDYICTNVAALLECDFVKDIAEW
;
A
#
# COMPACT_ATOMS: atom_id res chain seq x y z
N MET A 1 38.14 -9.52 9.33
CA MET A 1 37.44 -8.63 10.29
C MET A 1 38.20 -7.30 10.28
N TYR A 2 37.62 -6.24 9.72
CA TYR A 2 38.28 -4.92 9.71
C TYR A 2 38.05 -4.27 11.08
N THR A 3 39.13 -4.03 11.82
CA THR A 3 39.08 -3.30 13.07
C THR A 3 39.16 -1.80 12.78
N ILE A 4 38.08 -1.08 13.10
CA ILE A 4 38.06 0.39 12.98
C ILE A 4 39.09 0.94 13.98
N SER A 5 39.98 1.83 13.54
CA SER A 5 40.96 2.47 14.44
C SER A 5 40.25 3.40 15.43
N ILE A 6 40.90 3.67 16.59
CA ILE A 6 40.37 4.61 17.58
C ILE A 6 40.17 6.00 16.96
N GLU A 7 41.09 6.46 16.09
CA GLU A 7 40.94 7.72 15.37
C GLU A 7 39.70 7.77 14.49
N THR A 8 39.39 6.68 13.76
CA THR A 8 38.18 6.58 12.93
C THR A 8 36.90 6.61 13.79
N SER A 9 36.93 6.00 14.98
CA SER A 9 35.81 6.06 15.94
C SER A 9 35.56 7.48 16.44
N LEU A 10 36.62 8.20 16.83
CA LEU A 10 36.53 9.60 17.27
C LEU A 10 36.01 10.53 16.15
N MET A 11 36.45 10.32 14.91
CA MET A 11 35.92 11.04 13.76
C MET A 11 34.44 10.75 13.53
N PHE A 12 34.00 9.50 13.66
CA PHE A 12 32.60 9.10 13.52
C PHE A 12 31.70 9.84 14.54
N ASP A 13 32.09 9.90 15.80
CA ASP A 13 31.36 10.61 16.84
C ASP A 13 31.30 12.13 16.58
N SER A 14 32.38 12.71 16.05
CA SER A 14 32.45 14.15 15.72
C SER A 14 31.44 14.56 14.61
N ILE A 15 31.08 13.65 13.71
CA ILE A 15 30.09 13.90 12.65
C ILE A 15 28.71 14.19 13.23
N PHE A 16 28.39 13.62 14.39
CA PHE A 16 27.10 13.83 15.05
C PHE A 16 27.15 14.93 16.15
N ALA A 17 28.33 15.50 16.41
CA ALA A 17 28.52 16.40 17.55
C ALA A 17 27.73 17.72 17.43
N ASP A 18 27.47 18.21 16.22
CA ASP A 18 26.70 19.44 15.99
C ASP A 18 25.17 19.23 16.08
N GLY A 19 24.73 17.98 16.18
CA GLY A 19 23.32 17.63 16.30
C GLY A 19 22.51 17.66 14.99
N THR A 20 23.04 18.20 13.88
CA THR A 20 22.29 18.38 12.63
C THR A 20 21.82 17.07 12.02
N LEU A 21 22.67 16.04 12.01
CA LEU A 21 22.29 14.71 11.52
C LEU A 21 21.27 14.03 12.44
N ARG A 22 21.38 14.25 13.75
CA ARG A 22 20.39 13.73 14.71
C ARG A 22 19.03 14.38 14.50
N GLU A 23 19.00 15.68 14.33
CA GLU A 23 17.77 16.43 14.01
C GLU A 23 17.15 15.95 12.69
N TYR A 24 17.96 15.71 11.66
CA TYR A 24 17.49 15.15 10.40
C TYR A 24 16.82 13.79 10.59
N ILE A 25 17.44 12.89 11.36
CA ILE A 25 16.88 11.57 11.68
C ILE A 25 15.54 11.73 12.41
N ASP A 26 15.50 12.54 13.47
CA ASP A 26 14.30 12.72 14.30
C ASP A 26 13.15 13.33 13.52
N ASN A 27 13.43 14.28 12.60
CA ASN A 27 12.44 14.88 11.73
C ASN A 27 11.86 13.87 10.70
N ASN A 28 12.65 12.88 10.27
CA ASN A 28 12.22 11.86 9.31
C ASN A 28 11.60 10.61 9.96
N LEU A 29 11.75 10.44 11.28
CA LEU A 29 11.14 9.36 12.05
C LEU A 29 9.74 9.71 12.60
N LYS A 30 9.22 10.91 12.31
CA LYS A 30 7.88 11.30 12.76
C LYS A 30 6.83 10.35 12.21
N ASP A 31 6.12 9.68 13.11
CA ASP A 31 4.99 8.84 12.76
C ASP A 31 3.69 9.68 12.77
N PRO A 32 3.05 9.91 11.62
CA PRO A 32 1.79 10.66 11.56
C PRO A 32 0.61 9.88 12.15
N TRP A 33 0.81 8.57 12.39
CA TRP A 33 -0.20 7.66 12.92
C TRP A 33 -0.03 7.41 14.42
N LYS A 34 0.86 8.18 15.08
CA LYS A 34 1.08 8.08 16.52
C LYS A 34 -0.23 8.31 17.30
N GLY A 35 -0.53 7.43 18.24
CA GLY A 35 -1.76 7.46 19.03
C GLY A 35 -2.98 6.86 18.33
N THR A 36 -2.82 6.28 17.14
CA THR A 36 -3.86 5.54 16.41
C THR A 36 -3.57 4.03 16.43
N ASN A 37 -4.51 3.21 15.91
CA ASN A 37 -4.29 1.77 15.73
C ASN A 37 -3.19 1.44 14.71
N PHE A 38 -2.75 2.43 13.93
CA PHE A 38 -1.71 2.29 12.92
C PHE A 38 -0.36 2.88 13.35
N GLU A 39 -0.18 3.21 14.62
CA GLU A 39 1.11 3.64 15.15
C GLU A 39 2.20 2.60 14.83
N GLY A 40 3.33 3.08 14.30
CA GLY A 40 4.44 2.23 13.85
C GLY A 40 4.34 1.73 12.41
N TYR A 41 3.22 1.89 11.72
CA TYR A 41 3.06 1.44 10.33
C TYR A 41 4.14 1.98 9.39
N VAL A 42 4.54 3.24 9.58
CA VAL A 42 5.56 3.86 8.71
C VAL A 42 6.91 3.16 8.77
N SER A 43 7.24 2.54 9.91
CA SER A 43 8.49 1.82 10.16
C SER A 43 8.49 0.38 9.64
N MET A 44 7.32 -0.15 9.22
CA MET A 44 7.22 -1.49 8.65
C MET A 44 7.84 -1.55 7.26
N SER A 45 8.46 -2.69 6.92
CA SER A 45 8.91 -2.95 5.56
C SER A 45 7.73 -3.07 4.58
N PRO A 46 7.94 -2.86 3.27
CA PRO A 46 6.88 -3.02 2.26
C PRO A 46 6.17 -4.37 2.34
N LYS A 47 6.92 -5.46 2.56
CA LYS A 47 6.37 -6.81 2.75
C LYS A 47 5.44 -6.89 3.95
N GLN A 48 5.86 -6.34 5.10
CA GLN A 48 5.04 -6.33 6.31
C GLN A 48 3.77 -5.49 6.15
N LYS A 49 3.85 -4.35 5.45
CA LYS A 49 2.68 -3.52 5.11
C LYS A 49 1.68 -4.27 4.25
N GLY A 50 2.14 -5.00 3.25
CA GLY A 50 1.30 -5.86 2.42
C GLY A 50 0.60 -6.95 3.26
N GLU A 51 1.37 -7.68 4.08
CA GLU A 51 0.82 -8.74 4.95
C GLU A 51 -0.20 -8.19 5.98
N LEU A 52 0.05 -7.01 6.55
CA LEU A 52 -0.92 -6.35 7.42
C LEU A 52 -2.23 -6.05 6.67
N GLY A 53 -2.15 -5.48 5.47
CA GLY A 53 -3.31 -5.17 4.65
C GLY A 53 -4.13 -6.40 4.29
N GLU A 54 -3.47 -7.46 3.84
CA GLU A 54 -4.12 -8.74 3.55
C GLU A 54 -4.84 -9.33 4.78
N ARG A 55 -4.22 -9.26 5.97
CA ARG A 55 -4.82 -9.71 7.23
C ARG A 55 -6.01 -8.83 7.64
N PHE A 56 -5.86 -7.50 7.48
CA PHE A 56 -6.93 -6.54 7.80
C PHE A 56 -8.17 -6.82 6.94
N VAL A 57 -8.00 -6.87 5.62
CA VAL A 57 -9.09 -7.16 4.68
C VAL A 57 -9.69 -8.54 4.95
N SER A 58 -8.86 -9.57 5.18
CA SER A 58 -9.36 -10.91 5.49
C SER A 58 -10.25 -10.93 6.74
N LYS A 59 -9.85 -10.26 7.83
CA LYS A 59 -10.65 -10.16 9.05
C LYS A 59 -11.97 -9.44 8.79
N PHE A 60 -11.92 -8.32 8.04
CA PHE A 60 -13.11 -7.55 7.71
C PHE A 60 -14.09 -8.39 6.89
N MET A 61 -13.66 -9.01 5.81
CA MET A 61 -14.52 -9.86 4.96
C MET A 61 -15.11 -11.06 5.75
N THR A 62 -14.29 -11.66 6.62
CA THR A 62 -14.80 -12.73 7.52
C THR A 62 -15.88 -12.21 8.49
N SER A 63 -15.74 -10.98 9.01
CA SER A 63 -16.75 -10.39 9.89
C SER A 63 -18.08 -10.09 9.18
N LEU A 64 -18.06 -9.92 7.85
CA LEU A 64 -19.24 -9.81 6.99
C LEU A 64 -19.85 -11.18 6.63
N GLY A 65 -19.26 -12.28 7.09
CA GLY A 65 -19.76 -13.64 6.83
C GLY A 65 -19.21 -14.29 5.56
N HIS A 66 -18.23 -13.69 4.89
CA HIS A 66 -17.59 -14.30 3.72
C HIS A 66 -16.60 -15.40 4.11
N GLU A 67 -16.53 -16.45 3.29
CA GLU A 67 -15.47 -17.45 3.39
C GLU A 67 -14.16 -16.84 2.84
N VAL A 68 -13.10 -16.82 3.65
CA VAL A 68 -11.80 -16.26 3.26
C VAL A 68 -10.70 -17.31 3.44
N LEU A 69 -10.09 -17.72 2.35
CA LEU A 69 -8.99 -18.66 2.33
C LEU A 69 -7.70 -18.00 1.83
N ARG A 70 -6.55 -18.43 2.34
CA ARG A 70 -5.25 -17.99 1.84
C ARG A 70 -4.97 -18.55 0.45
N ALA A 71 -4.18 -17.81 -0.34
CA ALA A 71 -3.60 -18.34 -1.55
C ALA A 71 -2.82 -19.65 -1.26
N LYS A 72 -2.86 -20.59 -2.21
CA LYS A 72 -2.22 -21.91 -2.06
C LYS A 72 -0.69 -21.84 -2.00
N SER A 73 -0.10 -20.78 -2.53
CA SER A 73 1.35 -20.55 -2.53
C SER A 73 1.64 -19.03 -2.52
N SER A 74 2.86 -18.66 -2.16
CA SER A 74 3.35 -17.28 -2.27
C SER A 74 3.57 -16.81 -3.71
N THR A 75 3.51 -17.71 -4.68
CA THR A 75 3.63 -17.44 -6.13
C THR A 75 2.29 -17.49 -6.84
N ALA A 76 1.19 -17.64 -6.11
CA ALA A 76 -0.13 -17.52 -6.68
C ALA A 76 -0.35 -16.10 -7.23
N GLY A 77 -1.11 -16.01 -8.31
CA GLY A 77 -1.43 -14.72 -8.95
C GLY A 77 -2.51 -13.93 -8.20
N TYR A 78 -2.77 -14.23 -6.91
CA TYR A 78 -3.77 -13.60 -6.06
C TYR A 78 -3.37 -13.75 -4.59
N ASP A 79 -3.96 -12.92 -3.70
CA ASP A 79 -3.66 -12.92 -2.26
C ASP A 79 -4.60 -13.80 -1.45
N ARG A 80 -5.90 -13.79 -1.79
CA ARG A 80 -6.96 -14.53 -1.07
C ARG A 80 -7.97 -15.13 -2.04
N LEU A 81 -8.64 -16.18 -1.56
CA LEU A 81 -9.88 -16.70 -2.13
C LEU A 81 -11.02 -16.24 -1.24
N ILE A 82 -11.89 -15.37 -1.74
CA ILE A 82 -13.04 -14.85 -0.99
C ILE A 82 -14.31 -15.34 -1.70
N ASN A 83 -15.10 -16.19 -1.04
CA ASN A 83 -16.25 -16.87 -1.66
C ASN A 83 -15.88 -17.56 -2.99
N LYS A 84 -14.70 -18.17 -3.07
CA LYS A 84 -14.11 -18.82 -4.27
C LYS A 84 -13.66 -17.84 -5.37
N ILE A 85 -13.70 -16.54 -5.17
CA ILE A 85 -13.20 -15.52 -6.11
C ILE A 85 -11.72 -15.25 -5.83
N LEU A 86 -10.89 -15.32 -6.86
CA LEU A 86 -9.46 -15.02 -6.77
C LEU A 86 -9.27 -13.51 -6.57
N THR A 87 -8.76 -13.12 -5.42
CA THR A 87 -8.75 -11.72 -4.97
C THR A 87 -7.34 -11.21 -4.76
N GLU A 88 -6.99 -10.13 -5.47
CA GLU A 88 -5.81 -9.29 -5.18
C GLU A 88 -6.21 -8.24 -4.14
N ILE A 89 -5.34 -7.93 -3.18
CA ILE A 89 -5.61 -6.98 -2.11
C ILE A 89 -4.58 -5.86 -2.14
N LYS A 90 -5.06 -4.62 -2.15
CA LYS A 90 -4.25 -3.42 -1.99
C LYS A 90 -4.70 -2.66 -0.75
N PHE A 91 -3.74 -2.32 0.11
CA PHE A 91 -3.99 -1.61 1.35
C PHE A 91 -3.07 -0.40 1.43
N ALA A 92 -3.60 0.74 1.80
CA ALA A 92 -2.80 1.95 1.97
C ALA A 92 -3.33 2.80 3.13
N LEU A 93 -2.42 3.41 3.88
CA LEU A 93 -2.74 4.57 4.70
C LEU A 93 -2.57 5.84 3.87
N ALA A 94 -3.37 6.87 4.14
CA ALA A 94 -3.29 8.14 3.43
C ALA A 94 -1.87 8.73 3.51
N THR A 95 -1.37 9.26 2.39
CA THR A 95 -0.01 9.77 2.27
C THR A 95 0.15 11.16 2.85
N ARG A 96 1.40 11.54 3.17
CA ARG A 96 1.74 12.88 3.67
C ARG A 96 1.83 13.90 2.55
N ASP A 97 1.60 15.17 2.87
CA ASP A 97 1.99 16.30 2.05
C ASP A 97 3.50 16.61 2.21
N LYS A 98 3.98 17.61 1.47
CA LYS A 98 5.39 18.05 1.56
C LYS A 98 5.77 18.62 2.92
N LYS A 99 4.80 19.02 3.75
CA LYS A 99 5.00 19.55 5.10
C LYS A 99 4.84 18.48 6.19
N GLY A 100 4.59 17.22 5.78
CA GLY A 100 4.43 16.09 6.68
C GLY A 100 3.01 15.90 7.20
N GLY A 101 2.04 16.70 6.76
CA GLY A 101 0.61 16.51 7.05
C GLY A 101 0.04 15.33 6.27
N VAL A 102 -0.96 14.64 6.84
CA VAL A 102 -1.67 13.56 6.16
C VAL A 102 -2.86 14.15 5.41
N ILE A 103 -2.99 13.84 4.12
CA ILE A 103 -4.05 14.37 3.26
C ILE A 103 -5.12 13.29 3.06
N LYS A 104 -6.38 13.67 3.29
CA LYS A 104 -7.54 12.81 3.03
C LYS A 104 -7.56 12.33 1.56
N ASP A 105 -7.92 11.05 1.38
CA ASP A 105 -8.06 10.36 0.09
C ASP A 105 -6.79 10.36 -0.80
N LYS A 106 -5.64 10.73 -0.24
CA LYS A 106 -4.37 10.68 -0.95
C LYS A 106 -3.71 9.32 -0.74
N PHE A 107 -4.11 8.37 -1.54
CA PHE A 107 -3.59 7.01 -1.56
C PHE A 107 -2.73 6.74 -2.80
N ILE A 108 -1.97 5.64 -2.75
CA ILE A 108 -1.27 5.06 -3.88
C ILE A 108 -1.65 3.58 -3.95
N ILE A 109 -2.13 3.15 -5.11
CA ILE A 109 -2.30 1.74 -5.43
C ILE A 109 -1.18 1.37 -6.38
N ASN A 110 -0.32 0.43 -6.01
CA ASN A 110 0.83 0.04 -6.81
C ASN A 110 0.87 -1.49 -7.01
N HIS A 111 1.69 -1.93 -7.94
CA HIS A 111 1.91 -3.33 -8.26
C HIS A 111 0.60 -4.09 -8.55
N VAL A 112 -0.24 -3.52 -9.44
CA VAL A 112 -1.40 -4.21 -10.01
C VAL A 112 -1.00 -4.79 -11.35
N SER A 113 -0.91 -6.11 -11.46
CA SER A 113 -0.48 -6.80 -12.68
C SER A 113 -1.66 -7.47 -13.39
N VAL A 114 -1.79 -7.22 -14.69
CA VAL A 114 -2.78 -7.87 -15.56
C VAL A 114 -2.45 -9.36 -15.75
N GLY A 115 -1.17 -9.72 -15.78
CA GLY A 115 -0.70 -11.08 -15.99
C GLY A 115 -0.94 -12.05 -14.83
N LYS A 116 -1.44 -11.55 -13.69
CA LYS A 116 -1.80 -12.37 -12.53
C LYS A 116 -3.22 -12.94 -12.64
N ASP A 117 -3.51 -14.02 -11.89
CA ASP A 117 -4.77 -14.79 -11.99
C ASP A 117 -5.93 -14.25 -11.14
N TRP A 118 -5.82 -13.02 -10.59
CA TRP A 118 -6.91 -12.44 -9.81
C TRP A 118 -8.13 -12.10 -10.67
N GLU A 119 -9.32 -12.19 -10.07
CA GLU A 119 -10.62 -11.85 -10.69
C GLU A 119 -11.17 -10.53 -10.15
N ARG A 120 -10.90 -10.22 -8.87
CA ARG A 120 -11.27 -8.95 -8.22
C ARG A 120 -10.10 -8.37 -7.48
N LEU A 121 -9.96 -7.05 -7.57
CA LEU A 121 -9.02 -6.23 -6.81
C LEU A 121 -9.78 -5.53 -5.71
N ILE A 122 -9.48 -5.82 -4.44
CA ILE A 122 -9.94 -5.02 -3.31
C ILE A 122 -8.91 -3.93 -3.03
N PHE A 123 -9.40 -2.70 -2.90
CA PHE A 123 -8.62 -1.60 -2.34
C PHE A 123 -9.21 -1.18 -0.99
N CYS A 124 -8.35 -1.14 0.04
CA CYS A 124 -8.68 -0.62 1.37
C CYS A 124 -7.75 0.54 1.70
N GLY A 125 -8.28 1.75 1.73
CA GLY A 125 -7.57 2.98 2.09
C GLY A 125 -8.04 3.53 3.43
N ILE A 126 -7.12 3.79 4.36
CA ILE A 126 -7.42 4.34 5.67
C ILE A 126 -7.03 5.82 5.69
N ASN A 127 -7.99 6.69 5.96
CA ASN A 127 -7.79 8.12 6.10
C ASN A 127 -7.23 8.51 7.50
N PRO A 128 -6.80 9.76 7.71
CA PRO A 128 -6.31 10.24 9.02
C PRO A 128 -7.29 10.01 10.16
N ASP A 129 -8.59 10.16 9.92
CA ASP A 129 -9.62 9.58 10.78
C ASP A 129 -9.77 8.11 10.42
N GLU A 130 -9.29 7.22 11.28
CA GLU A 130 -9.31 5.75 11.06
C GLU A 130 -10.71 5.17 10.83
N LYS A 131 -11.77 5.92 11.11
CA LYS A 131 -13.16 5.55 10.80
C LYS A 131 -13.57 5.93 9.37
N ASP A 132 -12.82 6.82 8.73
CA ASP A 132 -13.03 7.23 7.33
C ASP A 132 -12.23 6.32 6.40
N VAL A 133 -12.80 5.18 6.07
CA VAL A 133 -12.19 4.12 5.26
C VAL A 133 -12.76 4.14 3.85
N ARG A 134 -11.91 3.96 2.85
CA ARG A 134 -12.29 3.65 1.47
C ARG A 134 -12.13 2.15 1.27
N PHE A 135 -13.24 1.43 1.17
CA PHE A 135 -13.22 -0.01 1.03
C PHE A 135 -14.06 -0.40 -0.18
N VAL A 136 -13.38 -0.64 -1.28
CA VAL A 136 -13.97 -0.83 -2.61
C VAL A 136 -13.36 -2.04 -3.32
N PHE A 137 -14.03 -2.49 -4.38
CA PHE A 137 -13.44 -3.46 -5.29
C PHE A 137 -13.66 -3.08 -6.76
N ILE A 138 -12.83 -3.66 -7.62
CA ILE A 138 -12.88 -3.54 -9.08
C ILE A 138 -12.77 -4.95 -9.65
N THR A 139 -13.56 -5.29 -10.66
CA THR A 139 -13.37 -6.55 -11.40
C THR A 139 -12.16 -6.46 -12.32
N LYS A 140 -11.54 -7.58 -12.64
CA LYS A 140 -10.43 -7.59 -13.60
C LYS A 140 -10.86 -7.08 -14.98
N GLU A 141 -12.06 -7.42 -15.40
CA GLU A 141 -12.64 -6.95 -16.66
C GLU A 141 -12.76 -5.42 -16.71
N ASP A 142 -13.32 -4.82 -15.66
CA ASP A 142 -13.43 -3.36 -15.53
C ASP A 142 -12.05 -2.68 -15.49
N PHE A 143 -11.11 -3.27 -14.77
CA PHE A 143 -9.74 -2.77 -14.70
C PHE A 143 -9.08 -2.77 -16.10
N GLU A 144 -9.17 -3.90 -16.85
CA GLU A 144 -8.61 -4.01 -18.18
C GLU A 144 -9.32 -3.09 -19.21
N ALA A 145 -10.63 -2.89 -19.06
CA ALA A 145 -11.38 -1.92 -19.86
C ALA A 145 -10.90 -0.48 -19.57
N HIS A 146 -10.71 -0.16 -18.27
CA HIS A 146 -10.23 1.15 -17.85
C HIS A 146 -8.82 1.46 -18.35
N LEU A 147 -7.93 0.46 -18.42
CA LEU A 147 -6.58 0.64 -18.99
C LEU A 147 -6.60 1.07 -20.46
N LYS A 148 -7.67 0.78 -21.19
CA LYS A 148 -7.86 1.13 -22.62
C LYS A 148 -8.65 2.43 -22.81
N SER A 149 -9.11 3.06 -21.73
CA SER A 149 -9.93 4.26 -21.77
C SER A 149 -9.09 5.53 -21.94
N ASP A 150 -9.67 6.58 -22.51
CA ASP A 150 -9.02 7.89 -22.68
C ASP A 150 -8.71 8.59 -21.33
N LYS A 151 -9.41 8.20 -20.25
CA LYS A 151 -9.22 8.71 -18.90
C LYS A 151 -8.70 7.61 -17.96
N CYS A 152 -7.59 6.98 -18.32
CA CYS A 152 -7.00 5.97 -17.46
C CYS A 152 -6.28 6.61 -16.26
N TYR A 153 -6.62 6.17 -15.05
CA TYR A 153 -5.95 6.59 -13.80
C TYR A 153 -4.78 5.69 -13.42
N PHE A 154 -4.60 4.57 -14.10
CA PHE A 154 -3.46 3.67 -13.92
C PHE A 154 -2.39 3.94 -14.98
N ASN A 155 -1.15 4.04 -14.56
CA ASN A 155 0.01 4.18 -15.43
C ASN A 155 0.92 2.96 -15.27
N VAL A 156 1.67 2.61 -16.30
CA VAL A 156 2.70 1.58 -16.19
C VAL A 156 3.71 2.04 -15.13
N GLN A 157 3.96 1.20 -14.15
CA GLN A 157 4.90 1.51 -13.08
C GLN A 157 6.33 1.47 -13.63
N GLN A 158 7.00 2.62 -13.60
CA GLN A 158 8.41 2.70 -13.94
C GLN A 158 9.23 2.26 -12.73
N GLY A 159 10.02 1.21 -12.86
CA GLY A 159 10.90 0.77 -11.79
C GLY A 159 11.62 -0.51 -12.13
N GLY A 160 12.93 -0.52 -12.02
CA GLY A 160 13.84 -1.66 -12.05
C GLY A 160 13.63 -2.75 -13.12
N LYS A 161 14.61 -3.60 -13.29
CA LYS A 161 14.58 -4.74 -14.25
C LYS A 161 13.54 -5.82 -13.92
N SER A 162 12.88 -5.74 -12.75
CA SER A 162 11.90 -6.72 -12.28
C SER A 162 10.45 -6.31 -12.49
N VAL A 163 10.20 -5.07 -12.96
CA VAL A 163 8.85 -4.57 -13.23
C VAL A 163 8.55 -4.78 -14.71
N GLY A 164 7.62 -5.66 -15.02
CA GLY A 164 7.13 -5.88 -16.38
C GLY A 164 6.26 -4.72 -16.87
N ASN A 165 5.96 -4.68 -18.18
CA ASN A 165 5.07 -3.68 -18.78
C ASN A 165 3.60 -3.89 -18.38
N ASP A 166 3.27 -4.91 -17.60
CA ASP A 166 1.96 -5.28 -17.12
C ASP A 166 1.72 -4.92 -15.63
N ASP A 167 2.65 -4.19 -15.02
CA ASP A 167 2.58 -3.73 -13.64
C ASP A 167 2.18 -2.24 -13.59
N TYR A 168 1.10 -1.94 -12.88
CA TYR A 168 0.43 -0.64 -12.92
C TYR A 168 0.40 0.03 -11.55
N ILE A 169 0.41 1.38 -11.60
CA ILE A 169 0.28 2.27 -10.43
C ILE A 169 -0.84 3.29 -10.66
N CYS A 170 -1.66 3.53 -9.64
CA CYS A 170 -2.58 4.66 -9.56
C CYS A 170 -2.16 5.59 -8.43
N THR A 171 -1.87 6.86 -8.76
CA THR A 171 -1.53 7.92 -7.80
C THR A 171 -2.66 8.93 -7.59
N ASN A 172 -3.71 8.87 -8.43
CA ASN A 172 -4.93 9.68 -8.30
C ASN A 172 -6.12 8.80 -7.91
N VAL A 173 -5.99 8.16 -6.75
CA VAL A 173 -7.02 7.23 -6.25
C VAL A 173 -8.33 7.94 -5.96
N ALA A 174 -8.31 9.21 -5.53
CA ALA A 174 -9.53 9.99 -5.32
C ALA A 174 -10.40 10.06 -6.59
N ALA A 175 -9.79 10.31 -7.75
CA ALA A 175 -10.53 10.32 -9.02
C ALA A 175 -10.95 8.91 -9.49
N LEU A 176 -10.17 7.88 -9.17
CA LEU A 176 -10.54 6.50 -9.44
C LEU A 176 -11.79 6.08 -8.66
N LEU A 177 -11.89 6.50 -7.39
CA LEU A 177 -13.04 6.18 -6.51
C LEU A 177 -14.38 6.77 -7.01
N GLU A 178 -14.34 7.80 -7.87
CA GLU A 178 -15.54 8.42 -8.48
C GLU A 178 -16.01 7.69 -9.75
N CYS A 179 -15.33 6.62 -10.16
CA CYS A 179 -15.70 5.87 -11.37
C CYS A 179 -16.82 4.87 -11.08
N ASP A 180 -17.81 4.77 -11.97
CA ASP A 180 -18.98 3.88 -11.83
C ASP A 180 -18.63 2.39 -11.72
N PHE A 181 -17.48 1.99 -12.25
CA PHE A 181 -17.00 0.60 -12.19
C PHE A 181 -16.31 0.24 -10.85
N VAL A 182 -16.01 1.24 -10.02
CA VAL A 182 -15.50 1.02 -8.67
C VAL A 182 -16.69 0.81 -7.74
N LYS A 183 -16.78 -0.38 -7.16
CA LYS A 183 -17.92 -0.80 -6.34
C LYS A 183 -17.60 -0.74 -4.87
N ASP A 184 -18.58 -0.34 -4.06
CA ASP A 184 -18.47 -0.44 -2.61
C ASP A 184 -18.33 -1.91 -2.19
N ILE A 185 -17.56 -2.16 -1.13
CA ILE A 185 -17.35 -3.54 -0.64
C ILE A 185 -18.65 -4.20 -0.17
N ALA A 186 -19.67 -3.43 0.18
CA ALA A 186 -21.00 -3.94 0.53
C ALA A 186 -21.72 -4.61 -0.66
N GLU A 187 -21.27 -4.37 -1.88
CA GLU A 187 -21.78 -4.99 -3.10
C GLU A 187 -21.01 -6.27 -3.51
N TRP A 188 -20.12 -6.75 -2.66
CA TRP A 188 -19.21 -7.88 -2.93
C TRP A 188 -19.91 -9.16 -3.42
#